data_892a404fb7a25fa1af2aca6d87aafb23
#
_entry.id   892a404fb7a25fa1af2aca6d87aafb23
#
_cell.length_a   1.000
_cell.length_b   1.000
_cell.length_c   1.000
_cell.angle_alpha   90.00
_cell.angle_beta   90.00
_cell.angle_gamma   90.00
#
_symmetry.space_group_name_H-M   'P 1'
#
loop_
_entity.id
_entity.type
_entity.pdbx_description
1 polymer ?
#
loop_
_entity_poly.entity_id
_entity_poly.type
_entity_poly.pdbx_seq_one_letter_code
_entity_poly.pdbx_strand_id
1 'polypeptide(L)'
;DPEESPFIPTLYPEKSAISENLELIEARANPQVVLTKTAAFSDIDMNRHVNNCRYVDWILDALYLDPAMKEKSIRSVQINFLAGIPLGESVHLVRFENSNHHAYIFGINAKNASMVHFQARIGIVDKV
;
A
#
# COMPACT_ATOMS: atom_id res chain seq x y z
N ASP A 1 -16.79 -7.00 4.33
CA ASP A 1 -16.97 -6.46 5.62
C ASP A 1 -17.33 -4.98 5.61
N PRO A 2 -18.34 -4.61 6.33
CA PRO A 2 -18.85 -3.25 6.25
C PRO A 2 -17.87 -2.18 6.68
N GLU A 3 -16.97 -2.48 7.56
CA GLU A 3 -16.13 -1.41 8.05
C GLU A 3 -15.10 -0.98 7.04
N GLU A 4 -14.75 -1.79 6.11
CA GLU A 4 -13.77 -1.33 5.13
C GLU A 4 -14.44 -0.75 3.93
N SER A 5 -15.71 -1.02 3.73
CA SER A 5 -16.28 -0.64 2.48
C SER A 5 -16.86 0.74 2.40
N PRO A 6 -17.45 1.30 3.45
CA PRO A 6 -18.11 2.60 3.24
C PRO A 6 -17.15 3.67 2.81
N PHE A 7 -15.94 3.53 3.20
CA PHE A 7 -14.95 4.54 2.98
C PHE A 7 -14.44 4.56 1.57
N ILE A 8 -14.21 3.37 1.03
CA ILE A 8 -13.60 3.22 -0.26
C ILE A 8 -14.44 3.79 -1.37
N PRO A 9 -15.74 3.50 -1.44
CA PRO A 9 -16.57 4.09 -2.50
C PRO A 9 -16.62 5.60 -2.44
N THR A 10 -16.52 6.17 -1.25
CA THR A 10 -16.58 7.62 -1.11
C THR A 10 -15.31 8.28 -1.61
N LEU A 11 -14.18 7.69 -1.30
CA LEU A 11 -12.89 8.28 -1.62
C LEU A 11 -12.51 8.10 -3.07
N TYR A 12 -12.99 7.05 -3.71
CA TYR A 12 -12.52 6.68 -5.04
C TYR A 12 -13.70 6.40 -5.94
N PRO A 13 -14.19 7.42 -6.66
CA PRO A 13 -15.26 7.17 -7.64
C PRO A 13 -14.88 6.14 -8.67
N GLU A 14 -13.60 6.06 -9.01
CA GLU A 14 -13.13 5.07 -9.96
C GLU A 14 -12.67 3.81 -9.29
N LYS A 15 -13.15 3.55 -8.12
CA LYS A 15 -12.60 2.44 -7.39
C LYS A 15 -12.76 1.10 -8.10
N SER A 16 -13.77 0.98 -8.95
CA SER A 16 -13.91 -0.25 -9.73
C SER A 16 -12.70 -0.49 -10.62
N ALA A 17 -12.28 0.55 -11.32
CA ALA A 17 -11.12 0.42 -12.18
C ALA A 17 -9.87 0.16 -11.35
N ILE A 18 -9.76 0.82 -10.21
CA ILE A 18 -8.62 0.61 -9.34
C ILE A 18 -8.61 -0.82 -8.82
N SER A 19 -9.78 -1.32 -8.40
CA SER A 19 -9.88 -2.68 -7.89
C SER A 19 -9.51 -3.69 -8.94
N GLU A 20 -9.97 -3.49 -10.17
CA GLU A 20 -9.64 -4.40 -11.25
C GLU A 20 -8.16 -4.42 -11.51
N ASN A 21 -7.52 -3.24 -11.49
CA ASN A 21 -6.08 -3.18 -11.67
C ASN A 21 -5.34 -3.89 -10.56
N LEU A 22 -5.82 -3.75 -9.33
CA LEU A 22 -5.17 -4.37 -8.19
C LEU A 22 -5.37 -5.87 -8.17
N GLU A 23 -6.50 -6.35 -8.69
CA GLU A 23 -6.69 -7.79 -8.83
C GLU A 23 -5.67 -8.38 -9.78
N LEU A 24 -5.33 -7.65 -10.85
CA LEU A 24 -4.27 -8.10 -11.74
C LEU A 24 -2.93 -8.13 -11.01
N ILE A 25 -2.72 -7.20 -10.09
CA ILE A 25 -1.50 -7.18 -9.30
C ILE A 25 -1.38 -8.44 -8.45
N GLU A 26 -2.48 -8.96 -7.95
CA GLU A 26 -2.43 -10.17 -7.14
C GLU A 26 -1.87 -11.36 -7.90
N ALA A 27 -1.96 -11.33 -9.22
CA ALA A 27 -1.42 -12.40 -10.02
C ALA A 27 0.09 -12.30 -10.22
N ARG A 28 0.71 -11.24 -9.75
CA ARG A 28 2.14 -11.07 -9.94
C ARG A 28 2.93 -11.95 -8.99
N ALA A 29 4.13 -12.27 -9.39
CA ALA A 29 4.96 -13.22 -8.68
C ALA A 29 5.90 -12.52 -7.70
N ASN A 30 6.56 -13.34 -6.89
CA ASN A 30 7.69 -12.95 -6.06
C ASN A 30 7.34 -11.93 -4.98
N PRO A 31 6.35 -12.23 -4.14
CA PRO A 31 6.08 -11.37 -2.99
C PRO A 31 7.24 -11.43 -2.00
N GLN A 32 7.61 -10.28 -1.47
CA GLN A 32 8.70 -10.18 -0.52
C GLN A 32 8.36 -9.16 0.54
N VAL A 33 8.41 -9.57 1.80
CA VAL A 33 8.26 -8.64 2.91
C VAL A 33 9.53 -7.80 2.98
N VAL A 34 9.41 -6.50 2.73
CA VAL A 34 10.59 -5.63 2.75
C VAL A 34 10.67 -4.79 4.00
N LEU A 35 9.57 -4.64 4.72
CA LEU A 35 9.51 -3.75 5.86
C LEU A 35 8.30 -4.11 6.70
N THR A 36 8.40 -3.95 8.01
CA THR A 36 7.26 -4.13 8.91
C THR A 36 7.10 -2.86 9.72
N LYS A 37 5.87 -2.33 9.76
CA LYS A 37 5.54 -1.15 10.54
C LYS A 37 4.51 -1.50 11.58
N THR A 38 4.67 -0.96 12.77
CA THR A 38 3.68 -1.09 13.83
C THR A 38 3.06 0.28 14.05
N ALA A 39 1.73 0.32 14.07
CA ALA A 39 1.01 1.59 14.24
C ALA A 39 1.30 2.16 15.61
N ALA A 40 1.99 3.28 15.66
CA ALA A 40 2.31 3.98 16.89
C ALA A 40 1.27 5.07 17.13
N PHE A 41 1.23 5.60 18.34
CA PHE A 41 0.25 6.60 18.69
C PHE A 41 0.29 7.80 17.74
N SER A 42 1.48 8.21 17.34
CA SER A 42 1.62 9.37 16.46
C SER A 42 1.11 9.13 15.05
N ASP A 43 0.87 7.87 14.67
CA ASP A 43 0.34 7.53 13.36
C ASP A 43 -1.20 7.62 13.33
N ILE A 44 -1.83 7.69 14.49
CA ILE A 44 -3.28 7.51 14.63
C ILE A 44 -3.97 8.87 14.56
N ASP A 45 -5.05 8.94 13.81
CA ASP A 45 -5.86 10.15 13.76
C ASP A 45 -7.08 10.01 14.67
N MET A 46 -7.99 10.98 14.56
CA MET A 46 -9.16 11.03 15.41
C MET A 46 -10.11 9.86 15.20
N ASN A 47 -9.99 9.16 14.10
CA ASN A 47 -10.80 7.99 13.82
C ASN A 47 -10.22 6.71 14.40
N ARG A 48 -9.12 6.83 15.15
CA ARG A 48 -8.49 5.70 15.85
C ARG A 48 -7.84 4.68 14.90
N HIS A 49 -7.54 5.10 13.69
CA HIS A 49 -6.83 4.28 12.73
C HIS A 49 -5.67 5.08 12.18
N VAL A 50 -4.72 4.39 11.59
CA VAL A 50 -3.58 5.05 10.97
C VAL A 50 -4.08 6.07 9.96
N ASN A 51 -3.54 7.27 10.03
CA ASN A 51 -3.85 8.33 9.09
C ASN A 51 -3.44 7.92 7.69
N ASN A 52 -4.28 8.22 6.71
CA ASN A 52 -4.00 7.83 5.32
C ASN A 52 -2.67 8.39 4.82
N CYS A 53 -2.25 9.54 5.31
CA CYS A 53 -0.95 10.11 4.91
C CYS A 53 0.21 9.24 5.36
N ARG A 54 0.06 8.52 6.46
CA ARG A 54 1.12 7.63 6.94
C ARG A 54 1.30 6.44 6.01
N TYR A 55 0.22 6.00 5.37
CA TYR A 55 0.35 4.91 4.40
C TYR A 55 1.32 5.29 3.29
N VAL A 56 1.23 6.53 2.83
CA VAL A 56 2.15 7.01 1.78
C VAL A 56 3.58 6.99 2.28
N ASP A 57 3.80 7.45 3.51
CA ASP A 57 5.14 7.44 4.10
C ASP A 57 5.68 6.02 4.17
N TRP A 58 4.87 5.08 4.61
CA TRP A 58 5.28 3.68 4.75
C TRP A 58 5.59 3.07 3.39
N ILE A 59 4.77 3.38 2.39
CA ILE A 59 4.97 2.88 1.03
C ILE A 59 6.28 3.41 0.47
N LEU A 60 6.55 4.69 0.68
CA LEU A 60 7.79 5.28 0.19
C LEU A 60 8.99 4.70 0.90
N ASP A 61 8.89 4.49 2.22
CA ASP A 61 9.98 3.85 2.96
C ASP A 61 10.28 2.47 2.37
N ALA A 62 9.25 1.69 2.10
CA ALA A 62 9.43 0.35 1.55
C ALA A 62 9.99 0.40 0.14
N LEU A 63 9.50 1.34 -0.67
CA LEU A 63 9.90 1.44 -2.06
C LEU A 63 11.37 1.78 -2.19
N TYR A 64 11.85 2.72 -1.39
CA TYR A 64 13.22 3.19 -1.51
C TYR A 64 14.25 2.28 -0.84
N LEU A 65 13.80 1.16 -0.26
CA LEU A 65 14.73 0.10 0.12
C LEU A 65 15.27 -0.64 -1.09
N ASP A 66 14.62 -0.53 -2.23
CA ASP A 66 15.08 -1.14 -3.47
C ASP A 66 16.16 -0.25 -4.09
N PRO A 67 17.40 -0.74 -4.23
CA PRO A 67 18.47 0.08 -4.81
C PRO A 67 18.15 0.59 -6.20
N ALA A 68 17.32 -0.13 -6.96
CA ALA A 68 16.97 0.30 -8.30
C ALA A 68 16.24 1.64 -8.30
N MET A 69 15.63 2.01 -7.18
CA MET A 69 14.91 3.27 -7.09
C MET A 69 15.82 4.49 -7.13
N LYS A 70 17.13 4.32 -6.96
CA LYS A 70 18.05 5.45 -7.09
C LYS A 70 18.00 6.06 -8.46
N GLU A 71 17.70 5.25 -9.47
CA GLU A 71 17.67 5.71 -10.86
C GLU A 71 16.26 6.02 -11.32
N LYS A 72 15.30 6.05 -10.43
CA LYS A 72 13.89 6.22 -10.78
C LYS A 72 13.30 7.41 -10.07
N SER A 73 12.25 7.96 -10.68
CA SER A 73 11.42 8.98 -10.05
C SER A 73 10.00 8.45 -9.96
N ILE A 74 9.29 8.89 -8.95
CA ILE A 74 7.89 8.52 -8.77
C ILE A 74 7.05 9.45 -9.62
N ARG A 75 6.17 8.85 -10.42
CA ARG A 75 5.28 9.61 -11.28
C ARG A 75 3.88 9.69 -10.69
N SER A 76 3.44 8.63 -10.05
CA SER A 76 2.09 8.57 -9.50
C SER A 76 2.03 7.54 -8.40
N VAL A 77 1.05 7.70 -7.51
CA VAL A 77 0.77 6.71 -6.47
C VAL A 77 -0.73 6.50 -6.44
N GLN A 78 -1.15 5.27 -6.57
CA GLN A 78 -2.55 4.88 -6.45
C GLN A 78 -2.67 3.92 -5.28
N ILE A 79 -3.55 4.23 -4.35
CA ILE A 79 -3.72 3.40 -3.16
C ILE A 79 -5.18 3.03 -3.03
N ASN A 80 -5.42 1.73 -2.83
CA ASN A 80 -6.73 1.23 -2.51
C ASN A 80 -6.73 0.91 -1.01
N PHE A 81 -7.50 1.67 -0.24
CA PHE A 81 -7.59 1.48 1.21
C PHE A 81 -8.68 0.45 1.49
N LEU A 82 -8.32 -0.65 2.12
CA LEU A 82 -9.23 -1.77 2.30
C LEU A 82 -9.68 -1.96 3.74
N ALA A 83 -8.78 -1.82 4.69
CA ALA A 83 -9.10 -2.02 6.09
C ALA A 83 -8.21 -1.11 6.93
N GLY A 84 -8.82 -0.42 7.90
CA GLY A 84 -8.07 0.46 8.79
C GLY A 84 -7.06 -0.31 9.63
N ILE A 85 -6.04 0.41 10.08
CA ILE A 85 -4.99 -0.17 10.92
C ILE A 85 -5.10 0.49 12.29
N PRO A 86 -5.52 -0.26 13.32
CA PRO A 86 -5.63 0.33 14.65
C PRO A 86 -4.28 0.39 15.35
N LEU A 87 -4.24 1.16 16.42
CA LEU A 87 -3.04 1.31 17.24
C LEU A 87 -2.51 -0.06 17.65
N GLY A 88 -1.21 -0.23 17.52
CA GLY A 88 -0.53 -1.44 17.96
C GLY A 88 -0.49 -2.56 16.94
N GLU A 89 -1.26 -2.43 15.88
CA GLU A 89 -1.27 -3.47 14.84
C GLU A 89 -0.01 -3.35 13.99
N SER A 90 0.54 -4.50 13.61
CA SER A 90 1.72 -4.54 12.75
C SER A 90 1.34 -4.95 11.34
N VAL A 91 1.99 -4.34 10.38
CA VAL A 91 1.69 -4.52 8.96
C VAL A 91 2.98 -4.78 8.22
N HIS A 92 2.98 -5.84 7.44
CA HIS A 92 4.09 -6.13 6.53
C HIS A 92 3.89 -5.35 5.25
N LEU A 93 4.90 -4.63 4.81
CA LEU A 93 4.92 -4.00 3.50
C LEU A 93 5.52 -5.02 2.55
N VAL A 94 4.70 -5.50 1.63
CA VAL A 94 5.07 -6.61 0.74
C VAL A 94 5.25 -6.04 -0.66
N ARG A 95 6.43 -6.24 -1.21
CA ARG A 95 6.74 -5.82 -2.57
C ARG A 95 6.61 -7.00 -3.50
N PHE A 96 6.00 -6.75 -4.65
CA PHE A 96 5.88 -7.74 -5.71
C PHE A 96 6.83 -7.37 -6.84
N GLU A 97 6.95 -8.26 -7.78
CA GLU A 97 7.78 -8.03 -8.95
C GLU A 97 7.30 -6.78 -9.70
N ASN A 98 8.24 -5.87 -10.00
CA ASN A 98 7.90 -4.65 -10.73
C ASN A 98 7.54 -4.97 -12.18
N SER A 99 6.65 -4.17 -12.73
CA SER A 99 6.49 -4.11 -14.17
C SER A 99 7.40 -3.01 -14.71
N ASN A 100 7.35 -2.77 -16.02
CA ASN A 100 8.22 -1.77 -16.64
C ASN A 100 8.00 -0.39 -16.07
N HIS A 101 6.76 -0.05 -15.71
CA HIS A 101 6.42 1.31 -15.35
C HIS A 101 5.82 1.41 -13.95
N HIS A 102 5.72 0.31 -13.23
CA HIS A 102 5.04 0.33 -11.93
C HIS A 102 5.74 -0.55 -10.91
N ALA A 103 5.73 -0.09 -9.69
CA ALA A 103 6.07 -0.89 -8.53
C ALA A 103 4.80 -1.18 -7.75
N TYR A 104 4.78 -2.27 -7.01
CA TYR A 104 3.57 -2.74 -6.31
C TYR A 104 3.92 -3.06 -4.86
N ILE A 105 3.21 -2.41 -3.95
CA ILE A 105 3.43 -2.63 -2.52
C ILE A 105 2.08 -2.77 -1.85
N PHE A 106 1.91 -3.86 -1.11
CA PHE A 106 0.70 -4.11 -0.33
C PHE A 106 1.03 -4.02 1.15
N GLY A 107 0.07 -3.56 1.93
CA GLY A 107 0.17 -3.63 3.38
C GLY A 107 -0.67 -4.78 3.88
N ILE A 108 -0.04 -5.80 4.45
CA ILE A 108 -0.72 -7.01 4.87
C ILE A 108 -0.53 -7.19 6.36
N ASN A 109 -1.61 -7.52 7.06
CA ASN A 109 -1.56 -7.70 8.51
C ASN A 109 -0.52 -8.75 8.88
N ALA A 110 0.34 -8.43 9.84
CA ALA A 110 1.43 -9.31 10.20
C ALA A 110 0.96 -10.61 10.86
N LYS A 111 -0.21 -10.58 11.48
CA LYS A 111 -0.74 -11.76 12.18
C LYS A 111 -1.77 -12.51 11.35
N ASN A 112 -2.32 -11.86 10.36
CA ASN A 112 -3.40 -12.47 9.54
C ASN A 112 -3.13 -12.14 8.10
N ALA A 113 -2.50 -13.07 7.40
CA ALA A 113 -2.07 -12.84 6.03
C ALA A 113 -3.24 -12.67 5.05
N SER A 114 -4.45 -13.06 5.45
CA SER A 114 -5.60 -12.85 4.58
C SER A 114 -6.17 -11.44 4.72
N MET A 115 -5.68 -10.65 5.66
CA MET A 115 -6.15 -9.28 5.84
C MET A 115 -5.20 -8.32 5.16
N VAL A 116 -5.66 -7.73 4.07
CA VAL A 116 -4.90 -6.74 3.33
C VAL A 116 -5.46 -5.38 3.70
N HIS A 117 -4.60 -4.53 4.25
CA HIS A 117 -5.00 -3.19 4.69
C HIS A 117 -5.01 -2.20 3.54
N PHE A 118 -4.07 -2.33 2.63
CA PHE A 118 -4.03 -1.46 1.46
C PHE A 118 -3.24 -2.11 0.35
N GLN A 119 -3.50 -1.63 -0.86
CA GLN A 119 -2.75 -2.03 -2.04
C GLN A 119 -2.31 -0.77 -2.75
N ALA A 120 -1.05 -0.71 -3.14
CA ALA A 120 -0.51 0.46 -3.81
C ALA A 120 0.14 0.06 -5.12
N ARG A 121 -0.10 0.90 -6.11
CA ARG A 121 0.59 0.81 -7.40
C ARG A 121 1.26 2.15 -7.64
N ILE A 122 2.57 2.12 -7.81
CA ILE A 122 3.37 3.33 -7.92
C ILE A 122 3.93 3.41 -9.34
N GLY A 123 3.58 4.48 -10.04
CA GLY A 123 4.13 4.73 -11.36
C GLY A 123 5.55 5.25 -11.22
N ILE A 124 6.47 4.64 -11.93
CA ILE A 124 7.88 5.00 -11.87
C ILE A 124 8.40 5.28 -13.28
N VAL A 125 9.36 6.20 -13.35
CA VAL A 125 10.02 6.56 -14.60
C VAL A 125 11.51 6.70 -14.31
N ASP A 126 12.30 6.56 -15.36
CA ASP A 126 13.73 6.75 -15.22
C ASP A 126 14.04 8.22 -14.92
N LYS A 127 15.03 8.44 -14.08
CA LYS A 127 15.52 9.80 -13.88
C LYS A 127 16.20 10.28 -15.16
N VAL A 128 15.97 11.52 -15.43
CA VAL A 128 16.57 12.14 -16.61
C VAL A 128 17.99 12.61 -16.28
#